data_d86504b6c055ca3a510d6adcc6667e14
#
_entry.id   d86504b6c055ca3a510d6adcc6667e14
#
_cell.length_a   1.000
_cell.length_b   1.000
_cell.length_c   1.000
_cell.angle_alpha   90.00
_cell.angle_beta   90.00
_cell.angle_gamma   90.00
#
_symmetry.space_group_name_H-M   'P 1'
#
loop_
_entity.id
_entity.type
_entity.pdbx_description
1 polymer ?
#
loop_
_entity_poly.entity_id
_entity_poly.type
_entity_poly.pdbx_seq_one_letter_code
_entity_poly.pdbx_strand_id
1 'polypeptide(L)'
;MSTQLIPLEIIAFLSKELPQFNSHTELDTLFLSAGIASDSIPNENREKKVQRKLSNINDSCSEPIQKLEILLNEATKPVTGNDVSFGYLKTREEKKKTFKENIETELNKHGFAYINGKILPSKSLSPASITLSDLIKNRNVESINREFDRGIKNLNTNPLDAISSACNILESILKVYILEKGLELPNTQILKELWKVVKEDFKFGLSKLGQDDLQKINSGITSIIDGIASIRTHESSAHGGGPESYIPEVRQARLVVNAAHSLAVYILETWEAQDSLSQSPERLIIG
;
A
#
# COMPACT_ATOMS: atom_id res chain seq x y z
N MET A 1 -10.35 19.77 -4.23
CA MET A 1 -9.16 18.91 -4.17
C MET A 1 -8.25 19.31 -5.33
N SER A 2 -6.98 19.63 -5.10
CA SER A 2 -6.06 19.90 -6.21
C SER A 2 -5.75 18.57 -6.91
N THR A 3 -5.98 18.50 -8.21
CA THR A 3 -5.63 17.35 -9.05
C THR A 3 -4.11 17.18 -9.02
N GLN A 4 -3.61 16.01 -8.62
CA GLN A 4 -2.18 15.72 -8.63
C GLN A 4 -1.77 15.33 -10.04
N LEU A 5 -0.98 16.20 -10.70
CA LEU A 5 -0.52 16.00 -12.07
C LEU A 5 0.69 15.04 -12.12
N ILE A 6 0.87 14.43 -13.29
CA ILE A 6 2.10 13.69 -13.62
C ILE A 6 3.20 14.72 -13.85
N PRO A 7 4.35 14.64 -13.13
CA PRO A 7 5.48 15.54 -13.36
C PRO A 7 5.97 15.47 -14.80
N LEU A 8 6.37 16.61 -15.36
CA LEU A 8 6.85 16.70 -16.76
C LEU A 8 8.09 15.84 -16.99
N GLU A 9 8.94 15.70 -16.00
CA GLU A 9 10.13 14.88 -16.03
C GLU A 9 9.78 13.39 -16.14
N ILE A 10 8.74 12.94 -15.45
CA ILE A 10 8.22 11.58 -15.57
C ILE A 10 7.65 11.36 -16.98
N ILE A 11 6.94 12.34 -17.52
CA ILE A 11 6.44 12.29 -18.92
C ILE A 11 7.62 12.17 -19.89
N ALA A 12 8.66 12.99 -19.71
CA ALA A 12 9.85 12.97 -20.54
C ALA A 12 10.60 11.63 -20.44
N PHE A 13 10.75 11.08 -19.23
CA PHE A 13 11.34 9.77 -19.00
C PHE A 13 10.57 8.67 -19.73
N LEU A 14 9.26 8.57 -19.49
CA LEU A 14 8.39 7.56 -20.12
C LEU A 14 8.36 7.65 -21.64
N SER A 15 8.45 8.86 -22.18
CA SER A 15 8.48 9.09 -23.63
C SER A 15 9.71 8.49 -24.29
N LYS A 16 10.82 8.40 -23.59
CA LYS A 16 12.07 7.77 -24.07
C LYS A 16 12.10 6.26 -23.82
N GLU A 17 11.64 5.82 -22.67
CA GLU A 17 11.78 4.43 -22.23
C GLU A 17 10.73 3.48 -22.81
N LEU A 18 9.44 3.85 -22.80
CA LEU A 18 8.38 2.96 -23.29
C LEU A 18 8.54 2.55 -24.78
N PRO A 19 9.00 3.43 -25.69
CA PRO A 19 9.26 3.06 -27.09
C PRO A 19 10.40 2.08 -27.30
N GLN A 20 11.27 1.86 -26.31
CA GLN A 20 12.42 0.96 -26.45
C GLN A 20 12.02 -0.52 -26.54
N PHE A 21 10.88 -0.88 -25.96
CA PHE A 21 10.37 -2.25 -25.91
C PHE A 21 8.91 -2.40 -26.33
N ASN A 22 8.27 -1.34 -26.86
CA ASN A 22 6.92 -1.36 -27.40
C ASN A 22 6.88 -0.80 -28.83
N SER A 23 6.19 -1.48 -29.73
CA SER A 23 5.81 -1.00 -31.06
C SER A 23 4.70 0.06 -30.98
N HIS A 24 4.32 0.69 -32.10
CA HIS A 24 3.20 1.61 -32.15
C HIS A 24 1.87 0.99 -31.70
N THR A 25 1.59 -0.23 -32.13
CA THR A 25 0.36 -0.97 -31.78
C THR A 25 0.34 -1.35 -30.29
N GLU A 26 1.50 -1.78 -29.75
CA GLU A 26 1.60 -2.12 -28.33
C GLU A 26 1.46 -0.88 -27.44
N LEU A 27 2.00 0.27 -27.84
CA LEU A 27 1.75 1.54 -27.15
C LEU A 27 0.26 1.91 -27.17
N ASP A 28 -0.44 1.72 -28.30
CA ASP A 28 -1.87 1.99 -28.36
C ASP A 28 -2.65 1.06 -27.41
N THR A 29 -2.31 -0.22 -27.38
CA THR A 29 -2.91 -1.18 -26.46
C THR A 29 -2.63 -0.80 -24.99
N LEU A 30 -1.40 -0.39 -24.69
CA LEU A 30 -0.99 0.03 -23.36
C LEU A 30 -1.79 1.27 -22.88
N PHE A 31 -1.96 2.26 -23.74
CA PHE A 31 -2.76 3.45 -23.41
C PHE A 31 -4.25 3.12 -23.29
N LEU A 32 -4.76 2.25 -24.16
CA LEU A 32 -6.15 1.82 -24.11
C LEU A 32 -6.47 1.07 -22.81
N SER A 33 -5.57 0.22 -22.31
CA SER A 33 -5.74 -0.48 -21.02
C SER A 33 -5.83 0.48 -19.84
N ALA A 34 -5.19 1.64 -19.92
CA ALA A 34 -5.33 2.74 -18.96
C ALA A 34 -6.59 3.61 -19.20
N GLY A 35 -7.45 3.21 -20.13
CA GLY A 35 -8.65 3.97 -20.49
C GLY A 35 -8.35 5.31 -21.17
N ILE A 36 -7.27 5.36 -21.95
CA ILE A 36 -6.86 6.52 -22.75
C ILE A 36 -7.20 6.23 -24.21
N ALA A 37 -8.00 7.08 -24.82
CA ALA A 37 -8.47 6.87 -26.17
C ALA A 37 -7.35 6.64 -27.18
N SER A 38 -7.59 5.73 -28.13
CA SER A 38 -6.70 5.52 -29.27
C SER A 38 -6.98 6.64 -30.27
N ASP A 39 -6.02 7.54 -30.42
CA ASP A 39 -5.95 8.53 -31.47
C ASP A 39 -4.63 8.34 -32.23
N SER A 40 -4.64 8.37 -33.53
CA SER A 40 -3.45 8.25 -34.34
C SER A 40 -3.21 9.53 -35.15
N ILE A 41 -1.96 10.03 -35.05
CA ILE A 41 -1.51 11.13 -35.92
C ILE A 41 -0.61 10.51 -36.99
N PRO A 42 -0.86 10.74 -38.27
CA PRO A 42 -0.02 10.23 -39.37
C PRO A 42 1.45 10.65 -39.16
N ASN A 43 2.37 9.70 -39.32
CA ASN A 43 3.83 9.91 -39.21
C ASN A 43 4.33 10.39 -37.84
N GLU A 44 3.54 10.26 -36.78
CA GLU A 44 4.00 10.55 -35.42
C GLU A 44 4.99 9.46 -34.96
N ASN A 45 6.17 9.86 -34.49
CA ASN A 45 7.09 8.89 -33.88
C ASN A 45 6.60 8.42 -32.48
N ARG A 46 7.10 7.28 -32.03
CA ARG A 46 6.65 6.65 -30.78
C ARG A 46 6.88 7.53 -29.54
N GLU A 47 7.99 8.26 -29.49
CA GLU A 47 8.32 9.16 -28.36
C GLU A 47 7.31 10.31 -28.27
N LYS A 48 7.06 11.00 -29.39
CA LYS A 48 6.06 12.08 -29.44
C LYS A 48 4.65 11.58 -29.11
N LYS A 49 4.29 10.37 -29.56
CA LYS A 49 3.02 9.73 -29.23
C LYS A 49 2.87 9.57 -27.70
N VAL A 50 3.87 9.01 -27.02
CA VAL A 50 3.84 8.83 -25.58
C VAL A 50 3.76 10.17 -24.85
N GLN A 51 4.60 11.14 -25.24
CA GLN A 51 4.62 12.48 -24.65
C GLN A 51 3.24 13.16 -24.76
N ARG A 52 2.66 13.20 -25.95
CA ARG A 52 1.36 13.81 -26.20
C ARG A 52 0.25 13.14 -25.39
N LYS A 53 0.19 11.80 -25.40
CA LYS A 53 -0.84 11.07 -24.66
C LYS A 53 -0.75 11.31 -23.14
N LEU A 54 0.45 11.31 -22.57
CA LEU A 54 0.65 11.58 -21.14
C LEU A 54 0.36 13.05 -20.79
N SER A 55 0.72 14.01 -21.65
CA SER A 55 0.36 15.42 -21.44
C SER A 55 -1.15 15.61 -21.45
N ASN A 56 -1.85 14.99 -22.41
CA ASN A 56 -3.31 15.06 -22.51
C ASN A 56 -4.01 14.49 -21.26
N ILE A 57 -3.42 13.51 -20.57
CA ILE A 57 -3.96 13.01 -19.29
C ILE A 57 -3.96 14.12 -18.24
N ASN A 58 -2.88 14.90 -18.14
CA ASN A 58 -2.81 16.01 -17.20
C ASN A 58 -3.85 17.10 -17.49
N ASP A 59 -4.15 17.31 -18.75
CA ASP A 59 -5.05 18.39 -19.19
C ASP A 59 -6.53 18.00 -19.09
N SER A 60 -6.86 16.70 -19.23
CA SER A 60 -8.24 16.25 -19.40
C SER A 60 -8.76 15.27 -18.36
N CYS A 61 -7.88 14.72 -17.50
CA CYS A 61 -8.24 13.70 -16.53
C CYS A 61 -8.33 14.26 -15.10
N SER A 62 -9.36 13.86 -14.36
CA SER A 62 -9.48 14.18 -12.92
C SER A 62 -8.46 13.46 -12.04
N GLU A 63 -7.96 12.30 -12.47
CA GLU A 63 -7.03 11.44 -11.71
C GLU A 63 -5.83 10.99 -12.56
N PRO A 64 -4.94 11.91 -12.97
CA PRO A 64 -3.80 11.60 -13.85
C PRO A 64 -2.87 10.53 -13.27
N ILE A 65 -2.59 10.57 -11.96
CA ILE A 65 -1.71 9.60 -11.28
C ILE A 65 -2.31 8.19 -11.31
N GLN A 66 -3.62 8.04 -11.18
CA GLN A 66 -4.27 6.74 -11.26
C GLN A 66 -4.18 6.15 -12.69
N LYS A 67 -4.30 6.99 -13.71
CA LYS A 67 -4.07 6.56 -15.10
C LYS A 67 -2.64 6.12 -15.35
N LEU A 68 -1.68 6.86 -14.80
CA LEU A 68 -0.27 6.48 -14.84
C LEU A 68 -0.01 5.15 -14.12
N GLU A 69 -0.63 4.93 -12.97
CA GLU A 69 -0.55 3.69 -12.19
C GLU A 69 -0.99 2.48 -13.03
N ILE A 70 -2.15 2.56 -13.68
CA ILE A 70 -2.66 1.49 -14.55
C ILE A 70 -1.69 1.24 -15.72
N LEU A 71 -1.21 2.31 -16.35
CA LEU A 71 -0.25 2.24 -17.46
C LEU A 71 1.05 1.56 -17.04
N LEU A 72 1.63 1.92 -15.89
CA LEU A 72 2.86 1.32 -15.39
C LEU A 72 2.68 -0.15 -15.02
N ASN A 73 1.55 -0.49 -14.39
CA ASN A 73 1.21 -1.88 -14.08
C ASN A 73 1.17 -2.73 -15.36
N GLU A 74 0.56 -2.23 -16.42
CA GLU A 74 0.50 -2.92 -17.71
C GLU A 74 1.87 -3.02 -18.37
N ALA A 75 2.64 -1.92 -18.39
CA ALA A 75 3.97 -1.86 -18.99
C ALA A 75 4.98 -2.81 -18.33
N THR A 76 4.82 -3.06 -17.03
CA THR A 76 5.74 -3.90 -16.24
C THR A 76 5.33 -5.37 -16.17
N LYS A 77 4.21 -5.78 -16.74
CA LYS A 77 3.81 -7.20 -16.81
C LYS A 77 4.88 -8.04 -17.49
N PRO A 78 5.11 -9.28 -17.02
CA PRO A 78 6.02 -10.22 -17.69
C PRO A 78 5.67 -10.40 -19.18
N VAL A 79 6.67 -10.67 -19.99
CA VAL A 79 6.45 -10.96 -21.41
C VAL A 79 5.87 -12.38 -21.53
N THR A 80 4.68 -12.49 -22.14
CA THR A 80 4.08 -13.79 -22.47
C THR A 80 4.52 -14.18 -23.88
N GLY A 81 5.44 -15.14 -23.99
CA GLY A 81 5.93 -15.66 -25.29
C GLY A 81 7.43 -15.91 -25.29
N ASN A 82 7.93 -16.59 -26.32
CA ASN A 82 9.37 -16.85 -26.50
C ASN A 82 10.06 -15.54 -26.92
N ASP A 83 10.79 -14.93 -26.01
CA ASP A 83 11.66 -13.80 -26.30
C ASP A 83 12.98 -14.31 -26.87
N VAL A 84 13.20 -14.12 -28.19
CA VAL A 84 14.42 -14.61 -28.84
C VAL A 84 15.51 -13.55 -28.73
N SER A 85 16.53 -13.85 -27.93
CA SER A 85 17.73 -13.01 -27.84
C SER A 85 18.57 -13.15 -29.10
N PHE A 86 18.86 -12.07 -29.79
CA PHE A 86 19.84 -12.00 -30.87
C PHE A 86 21.15 -11.40 -30.35
N GLY A 87 22.05 -12.26 -29.89
CA GLY A 87 23.41 -11.88 -29.55
C GLY A 87 23.57 -10.87 -28.41
N TYR A 88 24.22 -9.72 -28.66
CA TYR A 88 24.52 -8.68 -27.65
C TYR A 88 23.39 -7.72 -27.34
N LEU A 89 22.21 -7.87 -27.93
CA LEU A 89 21.06 -7.02 -27.67
C LEU A 89 20.28 -7.53 -26.46
N LYS A 90 19.96 -6.64 -25.53
CA LYS A 90 19.09 -6.97 -24.40
C LYS A 90 17.73 -7.49 -24.90
N THR A 91 17.28 -8.58 -24.29
CA THR A 91 15.95 -9.12 -24.54
C THR A 91 14.87 -8.10 -24.12
N ARG A 92 13.64 -8.28 -24.61
CA ARG A 92 12.53 -7.44 -24.21
C ARG A 92 12.28 -7.52 -22.69
N GLU A 93 12.47 -8.70 -22.11
CA GLU A 93 12.32 -8.93 -20.68
C GLU A 93 13.37 -8.19 -19.86
N GLU A 94 14.63 -8.22 -20.27
CA GLU A 94 15.72 -7.44 -19.67
C GLU A 94 15.45 -5.93 -19.73
N LYS A 95 14.94 -5.44 -20.87
CA LYS A 95 14.57 -4.02 -21.01
C LYS A 95 13.42 -3.63 -20.06
N LYS A 96 12.40 -4.49 -19.92
CA LYS A 96 11.30 -4.27 -18.97
C LYS A 96 11.77 -4.27 -17.52
N LYS A 97 12.68 -5.18 -17.16
CA LYS A 97 13.27 -5.21 -15.82
C LYS A 97 14.04 -3.92 -15.52
N THR A 98 14.93 -3.51 -16.43
CA THR A 98 15.67 -2.25 -16.31
C THR A 98 14.71 -1.05 -16.24
N PHE A 99 13.66 -1.04 -17.07
CA PHE A 99 12.64 0.00 -17.03
C PHE A 99 11.96 0.09 -15.67
N LYS A 100 11.59 -1.06 -15.06
CA LYS A 100 10.96 -1.07 -13.74
C LYS A 100 11.86 -0.45 -12.67
N GLU A 101 13.13 -0.82 -12.63
CA GLU A 101 14.11 -0.27 -11.68
C GLU A 101 14.31 1.25 -11.89
N ASN A 102 14.38 1.67 -13.14
CA ASN A 102 14.58 3.07 -13.49
C ASN A 102 13.35 3.94 -13.19
N ILE A 103 12.12 3.46 -13.45
CA ILE A 103 10.90 4.22 -13.16
C ILE A 103 10.68 4.38 -11.66
N GLU A 104 10.98 3.38 -10.84
CA GLU A 104 10.94 3.48 -9.39
C GLU A 104 11.89 4.59 -8.90
N THR A 105 13.12 4.60 -9.43
CA THR A 105 14.12 5.63 -9.13
C THR A 105 13.64 7.03 -9.55
N GLU A 106 13.07 7.15 -10.75
CA GLU A 106 12.60 8.43 -11.28
C GLU A 106 11.40 8.96 -10.49
N LEU A 107 10.42 8.12 -10.18
CA LEU A 107 9.28 8.48 -9.35
C LEU A 107 9.72 8.96 -7.96
N ASN A 108 10.72 8.32 -7.35
CA ASN A 108 11.25 8.71 -6.04
C ASN A 108 11.86 10.13 -6.05
N LYS A 109 12.54 10.53 -7.11
CA LYS A 109 13.08 11.89 -7.26
C LYS A 109 11.99 12.95 -7.22
N HIS A 110 10.79 12.61 -7.71
CA HIS A 110 9.64 13.51 -7.78
C HIS A 110 8.66 13.35 -6.61
N GLY A 111 9.09 12.68 -5.53
CA GLY A 111 8.30 12.56 -4.32
C GLY A 111 7.21 11.50 -4.36
N PHE A 112 7.32 10.51 -5.26
CA PHE A 112 6.45 9.35 -5.35
C PHE A 112 7.23 8.07 -5.05
N ALA A 113 6.54 7.06 -4.54
CA ALA A 113 7.03 5.69 -4.46
C ALA A 113 6.09 4.78 -5.26
N TYR A 114 6.67 3.85 -6.01
CA TYR A 114 5.90 2.83 -6.74
C TYR A 114 5.99 1.51 -5.98
N ILE A 115 4.93 1.19 -5.25
CA ILE A 115 4.90 0.05 -4.33
C ILE A 115 3.68 -0.80 -4.67
N ASN A 116 3.90 -2.08 -4.93
CA ASN A 116 2.84 -3.05 -5.19
C ASN A 116 1.86 -2.65 -6.31
N GLY A 117 2.36 -1.96 -7.33
CA GLY A 117 1.54 -1.47 -8.43
C GLY A 117 0.81 -0.16 -8.14
N LYS A 118 1.11 0.51 -7.03
CA LYS A 118 0.52 1.79 -6.62
C LYS A 118 1.55 2.90 -6.60
N ILE A 119 1.14 4.09 -7.05
CA ILE A 119 1.94 5.31 -6.97
C ILE A 119 1.47 6.11 -5.74
N LEU A 120 2.32 6.17 -4.72
CA LEU A 120 2.01 6.78 -3.44
C LEU A 120 2.96 7.94 -3.14
N PRO A 121 2.50 9.01 -2.42
CA PRO A 121 3.40 10.08 -1.99
C PRO A 121 4.48 9.54 -1.06
N SER A 122 5.76 9.63 -1.43
CA SER A 122 6.88 9.06 -0.65
C SER A 122 6.99 9.65 0.75
N LYS A 123 6.66 10.94 0.92
CA LYS A 123 6.64 11.64 2.22
C LYS A 123 5.57 11.12 3.20
N SER A 124 4.59 10.38 2.69
CA SER A 124 3.54 9.76 3.51
C SER A 124 3.88 8.34 3.96
N LEU A 125 4.97 7.77 3.45
CA LEU A 125 5.40 6.41 3.72
C LEU A 125 6.47 6.37 4.81
N SER A 126 6.32 5.43 5.75
CA SER A 126 7.35 5.04 6.70
C SER A 126 7.89 3.65 6.33
N PRO A 127 9.04 3.22 6.87
CA PRO A 127 9.49 1.82 6.71
C PRO A 127 8.42 0.81 7.10
N ALA A 128 7.70 1.04 8.19
CA ALA A 128 6.58 0.18 8.61
C ALA A 128 5.44 0.16 7.58
N SER A 129 5.15 1.30 6.93
CA SER A 129 4.13 1.36 5.87
C SER A 129 4.53 0.51 4.65
N ILE A 130 5.82 0.53 4.28
CA ILE A 130 6.34 -0.27 3.17
C ILE A 130 6.24 -1.77 3.50
N THR A 131 6.74 -2.17 4.68
CA THR A 131 6.66 -3.57 5.15
C THR A 131 5.21 -4.05 5.24
N LEU A 132 4.30 -3.23 5.78
CA LEU A 132 2.88 -3.56 5.84
C LEU A 132 2.29 -3.78 4.45
N SER A 133 2.61 -2.92 3.48
CA SER A 133 2.15 -3.05 2.10
C SER A 133 2.54 -4.40 1.48
N ASP A 134 3.76 -4.89 1.77
CA ASP A 134 4.23 -6.18 1.29
C ASP A 134 3.51 -7.36 1.97
N LEU A 135 3.32 -7.29 3.28
CA LEU A 135 2.63 -8.33 4.06
C LEU A 135 1.16 -8.49 3.67
N ILE A 136 0.43 -7.38 3.51
CA ILE A 136 -1.01 -7.43 3.17
C ILE A 136 -1.25 -7.89 1.73
N LYS A 137 -0.33 -7.61 0.80
CA LYS A 137 -0.43 -8.08 -0.59
C LYS A 137 -0.54 -9.59 -0.68
N ASN A 138 0.23 -10.31 0.13
CA ASN A 138 0.30 -11.76 0.11
C ASN A 138 -0.94 -12.42 0.75
N ARG A 139 -1.71 -11.68 1.56
CA ARG A 139 -2.91 -12.19 2.26
C ARG A 139 -4.23 -11.99 1.50
N ASN A 140 -4.17 -11.30 0.35
CA ASN A 140 -5.32 -11.06 -0.54
C ASN A 140 -6.58 -10.51 0.17
N VAL A 141 -6.41 -9.65 1.18
CA VAL A 141 -7.51 -8.99 1.87
C VAL A 141 -7.74 -7.61 1.25
N GLU A 142 -8.60 -7.54 0.24
CA GLU A 142 -8.84 -6.34 -0.56
C GLU A 142 -9.28 -5.13 0.29
N SER A 143 -10.02 -5.37 1.36
CA SER A 143 -10.45 -4.29 2.28
C SER A 143 -9.26 -3.61 2.96
N ILE A 144 -8.25 -4.36 3.38
CA ILE A 144 -7.06 -3.82 4.05
C ILE A 144 -6.23 -3.00 3.05
N ASN A 145 -6.03 -3.52 1.83
CA ASN A 145 -5.31 -2.80 0.79
C ASN A 145 -5.97 -1.45 0.46
N ARG A 146 -7.30 -1.42 0.38
CA ARG A 146 -8.08 -0.21 0.11
C ARG A 146 -7.95 0.83 1.23
N GLU A 147 -8.03 0.40 2.49
CA GLU A 147 -7.84 1.29 3.64
C GLU A 147 -6.40 1.80 3.73
N PHE A 148 -5.41 0.96 3.42
CA PHE A 148 -4.01 1.37 3.36
C PHE A 148 -3.79 2.50 2.32
N ASP A 149 -4.26 2.30 1.09
CA ASP A 149 -4.17 3.31 0.03
C ASP A 149 -4.86 4.63 0.45
N ARG A 150 -6.05 4.53 1.05
CA ARG A 150 -6.83 5.68 1.52
C ARG A 150 -6.07 6.44 2.60
N GLY A 151 -5.52 5.75 3.59
CA GLY A 151 -4.76 6.36 4.68
C GLY A 151 -3.53 7.11 4.20
N ILE A 152 -2.74 6.50 3.32
CA ILE A 152 -1.52 7.12 2.77
C ILE A 152 -1.86 8.33 1.88
N LYS A 153 -2.86 8.23 1.00
CA LYS A 153 -3.27 9.34 0.12
C LYS A 153 -3.80 10.55 0.90
N ASN A 154 -4.54 10.30 1.97
CA ASN A 154 -5.20 11.35 2.75
C ASN A 154 -4.36 11.93 3.89
N LEU A 155 -3.19 11.36 4.20
CA LEU A 155 -2.38 11.77 5.34
C LEU A 155 -2.09 13.29 5.39
N ASN A 156 -1.85 13.91 4.24
CA ASN A 156 -1.54 15.34 4.16
C ASN A 156 -2.75 16.22 3.81
N THR A 157 -3.84 15.66 3.28
CA THR A 157 -5.00 16.40 2.76
C THR A 157 -6.24 16.28 3.65
N ASN A 158 -6.41 15.13 4.30
CA ASN A 158 -7.49 14.84 5.24
C ASN A 158 -6.96 13.98 6.39
N PRO A 159 -6.26 14.58 7.38
CA PRO A 159 -5.63 13.85 8.48
C PRO A 159 -6.59 12.94 9.25
N LEU A 160 -7.85 13.36 9.38
CA LEU A 160 -8.90 12.63 10.05
C LEU A 160 -9.25 11.32 9.35
N ASP A 161 -9.43 11.38 8.05
CA ASP A 161 -9.71 10.19 7.23
C ASP A 161 -8.52 9.21 7.21
N ALA A 162 -7.28 9.72 7.24
CA ALA A 162 -6.09 8.90 7.37
C ALA A 162 -6.04 8.12 8.70
N ILE A 163 -6.41 8.75 9.81
CA ILE A 163 -6.52 8.10 11.13
C ILE A 163 -7.62 7.02 11.10
N SER A 164 -8.78 7.35 10.53
CA SER A 164 -9.88 6.38 10.41
C SER A 164 -9.48 5.17 9.59
N SER A 165 -8.74 5.37 8.49
CA SER A 165 -8.20 4.28 7.67
C SER A 165 -7.22 3.41 8.45
N ALA A 166 -6.31 4.01 9.22
CA ALA A 166 -5.36 3.28 10.05
C ALA A 166 -6.05 2.42 11.13
N CYS A 167 -7.11 2.93 11.74
CA CYS A 167 -7.95 2.17 12.66
C CYS A 167 -8.63 0.99 11.97
N ASN A 168 -9.21 1.20 10.78
CA ASN A 168 -9.88 0.16 10.00
C ASN A 168 -8.91 -0.97 9.58
N ILE A 169 -7.66 -0.65 9.25
CA ILE A 169 -6.62 -1.65 8.96
C ILE A 169 -6.43 -2.57 10.17
N LEU A 170 -6.21 -2.00 11.35
CA LEU A 170 -6.01 -2.79 12.58
C LEU A 170 -7.24 -3.65 12.90
N GLU A 171 -8.46 -3.07 12.85
CA GLU A 171 -9.69 -3.82 13.08
C GLU A 171 -9.86 -4.98 12.09
N SER A 172 -9.55 -4.76 10.82
CA SER A 172 -9.65 -5.80 9.78
C SER A 172 -8.65 -6.93 10.01
N ILE A 173 -7.39 -6.62 10.31
CA ILE A 173 -6.36 -7.62 10.61
C ILE A 173 -6.73 -8.45 11.82
N LEU A 174 -7.17 -7.82 12.91
CA LEU A 174 -7.55 -8.51 14.14
C LEU A 174 -8.77 -9.41 13.92
N LYS A 175 -9.78 -8.96 13.15
CA LYS A 175 -10.95 -9.79 12.82
C LYS A 175 -10.57 -11.01 12.00
N VAL A 176 -9.74 -10.84 10.96
CA VAL A 176 -9.27 -11.95 10.13
C VAL A 176 -8.49 -12.94 10.99
N TYR A 177 -7.57 -12.46 11.85
CA TYR A 177 -6.84 -13.30 12.79
C TYR A 177 -7.76 -14.13 13.68
N ILE A 178 -8.73 -13.50 14.35
CA ILE A 178 -9.68 -14.16 15.25
C ILE A 178 -10.44 -15.27 14.51
N LEU A 179 -10.93 -14.99 13.30
CA LEU A 179 -11.66 -15.94 12.49
C LEU A 179 -10.79 -17.12 12.02
N GLU A 180 -9.57 -16.85 11.53
CA GLU A 180 -8.67 -17.92 11.04
C GLU A 180 -8.14 -18.80 12.17
N LYS A 181 -7.98 -18.25 13.38
CA LYS A 181 -7.61 -19.03 14.58
C LYS A 181 -8.81 -19.75 15.24
N GLY A 182 -10.03 -19.56 14.72
CA GLY A 182 -11.22 -20.15 15.32
C GLY A 182 -11.56 -19.61 16.71
N LEU A 183 -11.10 -18.39 17.03
CA LEU A 183 -11.40 -17.72 18.30
C LEU A 183 -12.79 -17.08 18.26
N GLU A 184 -13.39 -16.85 19.43
CA GLU A 184 -14.69 -16.21 19.52
C GLU A 184 -14.58 -14.69 19.30
N LEU A 185 -15.39 -14.16 18.39
CA LEU A 185 -15.48 -12.72 18.18
C LEU A 185 -16.16 -12.03 19.38
N PRO A 186 -15.64 -10.89 19.83
CA PRO A 186 -16.29 -10.15 20.90
C PRO A 186 -17.64 -9.59 20.45
N ASN A 187 -18.59 -9.43 21.39
CA ASN A 187 -19.90 -8.86 21.10
C ASN A 187 -19.83 -7.48 20.46
N THR A 188 -18.86 -6.67 20.86
CA THR A 188 -18.58 -5.35 20.29
C THR A 188 -17.26 -5.41 19.52
N GLN A 189 -17.35 -5.29 18.19
CA GLN A 189 -16.19 -5.47 17.29
C GLN A 189 -15.43 -4.16 17.07
N ILE A 190 -15.19 -3.40 18.13
CA ILE A 190 -14.32 -2.21 18.12
C ILE A 190 -12.86 -2.62 18.36
N LEU A 191 -11.93 -1.80 17.91
CA LEU A 191 -10.50 -2.07 17.95
C LEU A 191 -9.99 -2.57 19.31
N LYS A 192 -10.43 -1.94 20.40
CA LYS A 192 -10.06 -2.30 21.77
C LYS A 192 -10.47 -3.72 22.17
N GLU A 193 -11.70 -4.10 21.87
CA GLU A 193 -12.23 -5.42 22.23
C GLU A 193 -11.62 -6.54 21.36
N LEU A 194 -11.42 -6.27 20.07
CA LEU A 194 -10.69 -7.18 19.18
C LEU A 194 -9.25 -7.42 19.67
N TRP A 195 -8.56 -6.34 20.07
CA TRP A 195 -7.20 -6.46 20.60
C TRP A 195 -7.12 -7.29 21.88
N LYS A 196 -8.08 -7.22 22.77
CA LYS A 196 -8.11 -8.05 23.98
C LYS A 196 -8.05 -9.54 23.63
N VAL A 197 -8.87 -9.99 22.68
CA VAL A 197 -8.90 -11.39 22.25
C VAL A 197 -7.56 -11.82 21.66
N VAL A 198 -7.02 -11.05 20.72
CA VAL A 198 -5.74 -11.38 20.06
C VAL A 198 -4.57 -11.31 21.02
N LYS A 199 -4.52 -10.31 21.90
CA LYS A 199 -3.47 -10.18 22.93
C LYS A 199 -3.43 -11.38 23.86
N GLU A 200 -4.58 -11.97 24.20
CA GLU A 200 -4.63 -13.16 25.04
C GLU A 200 -4.08 -14.40 24.35
N ASP A 201 -4.35 -14.55 23.07
CA ASP A 201 -3.80 -15.64 22.26
C ASP A 201 -2.29 -15.48 22.04
N PHE A 202 -1.79 -14.25 21.88
CA PHE A 202 -0.35 -13.94 21.73
C PHE A 202 0.49 -14.23 22.99
N LYS A 203 -0.10 -14.33 24.20
CA LYS A 203 0.63 -14.60 25.45
C LYS A 203 1.44 -15.91 25.42
N PHE A 204 1.03 -16.87 24.59
CA PHE A 204 1.75 -18.14 24.45
C PHE A 204 3.13 -18.02 23.79
N GLY A 205 3.39 -16.98 22.98
CA GLY A 205 4.69 -16.73 22.34
C GLY A 205 5.72 -15.98 23.20
N LEU A 206 5.27 -15.26 24.24
CA LEU A 206 6.10 -14.30 24.99
C LEU A 206 6.73 -14.86 26.28
N SER A 207 6.48 -16.14 26.61
CA SER A 207 6.87 -16.74 27.91
C SER A 207 8.36 -17.07 28.06
N LYS A 208 9.19 -16.84 27.05
CA LYS A 208 10.59 -17.35 27.06
C LYS A 208 11.70 -16.29 27.13
N LEU A 209 11.42 -15.00 27.05
CA LEU A 209 12.43 -13.95 27.03
C LEU A 209 12.05 -12.78 27.96
N GLY A 210 12.91 -12.43 28.91
CA GLY A 210 12.92 -11.17 29.68
C GLY A 210 11.53 -10.60 30.04
N GLN A 211 10.80 -11.26 30.93
CA GLN A 211 9.36 -11.02 31.14
C GLN A 211 8.96 -9.57 31.41
N ASP A 212 9.78 -8.79 32.11
CA ASP A 212 9.39 -7.45 32.57
C ASP A 212 9.39 -6.41 31.42
N ASP A 213 10.37 -6.45 30.53
CA ASP A 213 10.50 -5.43 29.47
C ASP A 213 9.51 -5.68 28.34
N LEU A 214 9.26 -6.92 27.95
CA LEU A 214 8.22 -7.25 27.00
C LEU A 214 6.81 -6.99 27.54
N GLN A 215 6.57 -7.15 28.84
CA GLN A 215 5.31 -6.76 29.47
C GLN A 215 5.09 -5.24 29.40
N LYS A 216 6.14 -4.43 29.59
CA LYS A 216 6.07 -2.96 29.43
C LYS A 216 5.73 -2.59 27.98
N ILE A 217 6.39 -3.22 27.00
CA ILE A 217 6.08 -3.00 25.57
C ILE A 217 4.62 -3.34 25.27
N ASN A 218 4.14 -4.50 25.72
CA ASN A 218 2.75 -4.93 25.52
C ASN A 218 1.72 -3.99 26.19
N SER A 219 2.07 -3.44 27.34
CA SER A 219 1.25 -2.42 28.01
C SER A 219 1.23 -1.11 27.18
N GLY A 220 2.39 -0.72 26.62
CA GLY A 220 2.53 0.40 25.70
C GLY A 220 1.69 0.22 24.43
N ILE A 221 1.74 -0.97 23.83
CA ILE A 221 0.91 -1.31 22.64
C ILE A 221 -0.57 -1.15 22.97
N THR A 222 -1.04 -1.67 24.10
CA THR A 222 -2.44 -1.53 24.51
C THR A 222 -2.83 -0.05 24.65
N SER A 223 -1.96 0.76 25.25
CA SER A 223 -2.19 2.21 25.39
C SER A 223 -2.24 2.94 24.04
N ILE A 224 -1.41 2.56 23.08
CA ILE A 224 -1.44 3.10 21.72
C ILE A 224 -2.75 2.73 21.02
N ILE A 225 -3.18 1.49 21.11
CA ILE A 225 -4.45 0.99 20.53
C ILE A 225 -5.64 1.73 21.14
N ASP A 226 -5.66 1.90 22.46
CA ASP A 226 -6.69 2.68 23.15
C ASP A 226 -6.71 4.14 22.68
N GLY A 227 -5.54 4.75 22.47
CA GLY A 227 -5.41 6.11 21.94
C GLY A 227 -5.94 6.24 20.51
N ILE A 228 -5.58 5.31 19.61
CA ILE A 228 -6.08 5.28 18.23
C ILE A 228 -7.61 5.13 18.20
N ALA A 229 -8.15 4.20 19.00
CA ALA A 229 -9.59 3.99 19.10
C ALA A 229 -10.33 5.21 19.64
N SER A 230 -9.76 5.92 20.63
CA SER A 230 -10.34 7.11 21.23
C SER A 230 -10.43 8.27 20.24
N ILE A 231 -9.38 8.54 19.47
CA ILE A 231 -9.39 9.59 18.45
C ILE A 231 -10.55 9.35 17.47
N ARG A 232 -10.71 8.12 16.97
CA ARG A 232 -11.81 7.77 16.06
C ARG A 232 -13.19 7.97 16.69
N THR A 233 -13.35 7.65 17.97
CA THR A 233 -14.64 7.76 18.66
C THR A 233 -15.06 9.22 18.85
N HIS A 234 -14.12 10.10 19.18
CA HIS A 234 -14.38 11.54 19.33
C HIS A 234 -14.75 12.22 18.01
N GLU A 235 -14.43 11.62 16.89
CA GLU A 235 -14.69 12.15 15.54
C GLU A 235 -15.98 11.63 14.92
N SER A 236 -16.56 10.55 15.44
CA SER A 236 -17.83 10.07 14.93
C SER A 236 -18.92 11.05 15.32
N SER A 237 -19.41 11.81 14.33
CA SER A 237 -20.53 12.77 14.42
C SER A 237 -21.84 12.16 14.94
N ALA A 238 -21.87 10.89 15.31
CA ALA A 238 -23.01 10.19 15.91
C ALA A 238 -23.45 10.78 17.26
N HIS A 239 -22.62 11.60 17.91
CA HIS A 239 -22.95 12.26 19.19
C HIS A 239 -23.11 13.78 19.09
N GLY A 240 -23.53 14.32 17.93
CA GLY A 240 -23.79 15.73 17.72
C GLY A 240 -22.53 16.56 18.04
N GLY A 241 -21.68 16.79 17.05
CA GLY A 241 -20.45 17.55 17.21
C GLY A 241 -20.78 18.91 17.88
N GLY A 242 -20.21 19.12 19.07
CA GLY A 242 -20.22 20.44 19.69
C GLY A 242 -19.42 21.44 18.83
N PRO A 243 -19.47 22.72 19.10
CA PRO A 243 -18.84 23.78 18.32
C PRO A 243 -17.30 23.68 18.27
N GLU A 244 -16.66 22.75 18.99
CA GLU A 244 -15.24 22.49 19.03
C GLU A 244 -14.96 21.04 18.59
N SER A 245 -15.11 20.72 17.29
CA SER A 245 -14.59 19.47 16.76
C SER A 245 -13.05 19.55 16.64
N TYR A 246 -12.35 18.69 17.36
CA TYR A 246 -10.89 18.58 17.25
C TYR A 246 -10.51 18.08 15.85
N ILE A 247 -9.76 18.88 15.11
CA ILE A 247 -9.20 18.51 13.82
C ILE A 247 -7.71 18.17 14.05
N PRO A 248 -7.31 16.91 13.88
CA PRO A 248 -5.90 16.52 14.09
C PRO A 248 -5.01 17.19 13.05
N GLU A 249 -3.83 17.66 13.49
CA GLU A 249 -2.81 18.16 12.61
C GLU A 249 -2.16 17.00 11.83
N VAL A 250 -1.58 17.30 10.65
CA VAL A 250 -0.87 16.31 9.82
C VAL A 250 0.19 15.53 10.61
N ARG A 251 0.94 16.20 11.50
CA ARG A 251 1.97 15.52 12.34
C ARG A 251 1.37 14.51 13.30
N GLN A 252 0.19 14.77 13.84
CA GLN A 252 -0.53 13.89 14.76
C GLN A 252 -1.11 12.69 14.00
N ALA A 253 -1.73 12.94 12.85
CA ALA A 253 -2.19 11.85 11.97
C ALA A 253 -1.03 10.96 11.50
N ARG A 254 0.12 11.55 11.16
CA ARG A 254 1.31 10.78 10.79
C ARG A 254 1.80 9.90 11.93
N LEU A 255 1.79 10.39 13.16
CA LEU A 255 2.13 9.57 14.33
C LEU A 255 1.17 8.39 14.46
N VAL A 256 -0.14 8.63 14.37
CA VAL A 256 -1.18 7.59 14.51
C VAL A 256 -1.07 6.55 13.39
N VAL A 257 -0.96 6.98 12.14
CA VAL A 257 -0.83 6.09 10.98
C VAL A 257 0.44 5.24 11.08
N ASN A 258 1.58 5.84 11.42
CA ASN A 258 2.83 5.10 11.57
C ASN A 258 2.78 4.10 12.74
N ALA A 259 2.19 4.47 13.86
CA ALA A 259 2.00 3.57 14.99
C ALA A 259 1.09 2.39 14.61
N ALA A 260 -0.04 2.66 13.94
CA ALA A 260 -0.96 1.63 13.48
C ALA A 260 -0.30 0.67 12.47
N HIS A 261 0.48 1.19 11.52
CA HIS A 261 1.20 0.34 10.56
C HIS A 261 2.28 -0.51 11.24
N SER A 262 3.02 0.04 12.21
CA SER A 262 4.00 -0.72 12.98
C SER A 262 3.34 -1.84 13.80
N LEU A 263 2.18 -1.57 14.41
CA LEU A 263 1.40 -2.58 15.12
C LEU A 263 0.83 -3.64 14.18
N ALA A 264 0.34 -3.24 13.02
CA ALA A 264 -0.15 -4.18 12.00
C ALA A 264 0.95 -5.13 11.53
N VAL A 265 2.16 -4.62 11.27
CA VAL A 265 3.34 -5.43 10.93
C VAL A 265 3.64 -6.42 12.07
N TYR A 266 3.74 -5.94 13.31
CA TYR A 266 4.01 -6.79 14.48
C TYR A 266 2.97 -7.91 14.65
N ILE A 267 1.68 -7.60 14.46
CA ILE A 267 0.59 -8.58 14.55
C ILE A 267 0.73 -9.64 13.45
N LEU A 268 0.96 -9.22 12.20
CA LEU A 268 1.09 -10.14 11.07
C LEU A 268 2.32 -11.04 11.18
N GLU A 269 3.47 -10.49 11.57
CA GLU A 269 4.71 -11.27 11.77
C GLU A 269 4.58 -12.25 12.94
N THR A 270 3.93 -11.83 14.05
CA THR A 270 3.66 -12.72 15.19
C THR A 270 2.74 -13.87 14.78
N TRP A 271 1.72 -13.58 13.97
CA TRP A 271 0.83 -14.59 13.44
C TRP A 271 1.58 -15.60 12.56
N GLU A 272 2.39 -15.15 11.60
CA GLU A 272 3.21 -16.03 10.75
C GLU A 272 4.18 -16.90 11.55
N ALA A 273 4.79 -16.35 12.60
CA ALA A 273 5.66 -17.09 13.48
C ALA A 273 4.91 -18.20 14.26
N GLN A 274 3.69 -17.93 14.73
CA GLN A 274 2.86 -18.94 15.40
C GLN A 274 2.42 -20.06 14.44
N ASP A 275 2.02 -19.72 13.21
CA ASP A 275 1.62 -20.70 12.19
C ASP A 275 2.80 -21.60 11.79
N SER A 276 3.99 -21.06 11.64
CA SER A 276 5.21 -21.81 11.35
C SER A 276 5.57 -22.79 12.47
N LEU A 277 5.40 -22.40 13.73
CA LEU A 277 5.63 -23.25 14.88
C LEU A 277 4.59 -24.37 14.99
N SER A 278 3.35 -24.14 14.60
CA SER A 278 2.27 -25.15 14.63
C SER A 278 2.43 -26.22 13.53
N GLN A 279 3.10 -25.90 12.43
CA GLN A 279 3.35 -26.80 11.30
C GLN A 279 4.66 -27.59 11.41
N SER A 280 5.52 -27.32 12.39
CA SER A 280 6.79 -28.03 12.57
C SER A 280 6.57 -29.43 13.21
N PRO A 281 7.06 -30.53 12.60
CA PRO A 281 6.78 -31.90 13.05
C PRO A 281 7.46 -32.33 14.36
N GLU A 282 8.24 -31.48 15.00
CA GLU A 282 9.01 -31.85 16.20
C GLU A 282 8.21 -32.05 17.49
N ARG A 283 6.88 -31.93 17.49
CA ARG A 283 6.03 -32.21 18.67
C ARG A 283 5.59 -33.66 18.83
N LEU A 284 6.03 -34.59 17.98
CA LEU A 284 5.63 -36.01 18.04
C LEU A 284 6.60 -36.93 18.80
N ILE A 285 7.65 -36.41 19.40
CA ILE A 285 8.58 -37.23 20.18
C ILE A 285 8.82 -36.59 21.54
N ILE A 286 7.86 -36.57 22.43
CA ILE A 286 7.98 -36.69 23.90
C ILE A 286 6.57 -37.04 24.38
N GLY A 287 6.27 -38.34 24.42
CA GLY A 287 5.18 -38.95 25.12
C GLY A 287 5.77 -39.87 26.17
#